data_94d72ee3eee78c5592b47c5547e3d13a
#
_entry.id   94d72ee3eee78c5592b47c5547e3d13a
#
_cell.length_a   1.000
_cell.length_b   1.000
_cell.length_c   1.000
_cell.angle_alpha   90.00
_cell.angle_beta   90.00
_cell.angle_gamma   90.00
#
_symmetry.space_group_name_H-M   'P 1'
#
loop_
_entity.id
_entity.type
_entity.pdbx_description
1 polymer ?
#
loop_
_entity_poly.entity_id
_entity_poly.type
_entity_poly.pdbx_seq_one_letter_code
_entity_poly.pdbx_strand_id
1 'polypeptide(L)'
;MADFLKKANTLLDIIHKEKGTFAIPEIEQFMSEIHCNKIKAGSKQKKDITIVIHDLRTGMTPTLGFSIKSQIGGNSTLFNAGKTTNFTFTITGHNFTDTEIEAINSIDTSSKIRDRIRKIKELGGVFCFKAMDDAICQNNFILIDSWLPLIMANILVESNRGDTKDLKALTEHVSTENPLNYDTTYNQHFYAHKVKNFLVATALGMVPHTPWNGTYQANGGYLVVKADGDVLCYHFYDRNLFEDYLYCNTKLETASSSRYGFGKLYKDETNRLCFKLNLQVRFK
;
A
#
# COMPACT_ATOMS: atom_id res chain seq x y z
N MET A 1 -4.27 0.18 -36.53
CA MET A 1 -4.40 -0.96 -35.60
C MET A 1 -3.23 -1.95 -35.77
N ALA A 2 -2.97 -2.52 -36.93
CA ALA A 2 -1.89 -3.50 -37.16
C ALA A 2 -0.49 -2.96 -36.80
N ASP A 3 -0.15 -1.73 -37.20
CA ASP A 3 1.12 -1.08 -36.86
C ASP A 3 1.27 -0.82 -35.37
N PHE A 4 0.19 -0.43 -34.69
CA PHE A 4 0.16 -0.28 -33.22
C PHE A 4 0.53 -1.59 -32.52
N LEU A 5 -0.11 -2.71 -32.90
CA LEU A 5 0.16 -4.03 -32.33
C LEU A 5 1.60 -4.49 -32.60
N LYS A 6 2.11 -4.21 -33.80
CA LYS A 6 3.52 -4.54 -34.14
C LYS A 6 4.49 -3.79 -33.23
N LYS A 7 4.30 -2.48 -33.04
CA LYS A 7 5.15 -1.64 -32.19
C LYS A 7 5.03 -2.04 -30.71
N ALA A 8 3.82 -2.37 -30.25
CA ALA A 8 3.58 -2.86 -28.88
C ALA A 8 4.30 -4.19 -28.61
N ASN A 9 4.26 -5.14 -29.56
CA ASN A 9 4.98 -6.40 -29.46
C ASN A 9 6.51 -6.18 -29.44
N THR A 10 7.02 -5.30 -30.30
CA THR A 10 8.46 -4.95 -30.30
C THR A 10 8.88 -4.39 -28.94
N LEU A 11 8.06 -3.49 -28.35
CA LEU A 11 8.33 -2.94 -27.02
C LEU A 11 8.31 -4.02 -25.94
N LEU A 12 7.33 -4.92 -25.98
CA LEU A 12 7.22 -6.02 -25.03
C LEU A 12 8.44 -6.94 -25.05
N ASP A 13 8.90 -7.33 -26.26
CA ASP A 13 10.07 -8.16 -26.48
C ASP A 13 11.35 -7.51 -25.90
N ILE A 14 11.48 -6.19 -26.04
CA ILE A 14 12.63 -5.46 -25.51
C ILE A 14 12.56 -5.37 -24.00
N ILE A 15 11.39 -5.09 -23.41
CA ILE A 15 11.19 -5.07 -21.95
C ILE A 15 11.58 -6.41 -21.31
N HIS A 16 11.34 -7.53 -21.98
CA HIS A 16 11.73 -8.86 -21.48
C HIS A 16 13.24 -9.13 -21.57
N LYS A 17 13.94 -8.50 -22.51
CA LYS A 17 15.36 -8.72 -22.75
C LYS A 17 16.27 -7.76 -21.98
N GLU A 18 15.86 -6.49 -21.87
CA GLU A 18 16.67 -5.43 -21.30
C GLU A 18 16.44 -5.27 -19.79
N LYS A 19 17.48 -4.79 -19.08
CA LYS A 19 17.42 -4.50 -17.66
C LYS A 19 17.84 -3.05 -17.40
N GLY A 20 17.13 -2.39 -16.49
CA GLY A 20 17.44 -1.01 -16.11
C GLY A 20 16.77 0.03 -16.99
N THR A 21 17.43 1.15 -17.23
CA THR A 21 16.92 2.23 -18.09
C THR A 21 17.47 2.07 -19.51
N PHE A 22 16.58 2.02 -20.47
CA PHE A 22 16.91 1.92 -21.90
C PHE A 22 16.05 2.88 -22.71
N ALA A 23 16.53 3.25 -23.92
CA ALA A 23 15.83 4.09 -24.87
C ALA A 23 15.64 3.33 -26.20
N ILE A 24 14.50 3.52 -26.84
CA ILE A 24 14.15 2.88 -28.11
C ILE A 24 13.60 3.98 -29.03
N PRO A 25 14.45 4.58 -29.89
CA PRO A 25 14.06 5.73 -30.72
C PRO A 25 12.79 5.50 -31.55
N GLU A 26 12.64 4.31 -32.15
CA GLU A 26 11.45 3.98 -32.96
C GLU A 26 10.16 3.94 -32.12
N ILE A 27 10.26 3.53 -30.86
CA ILE A 27 9.11 3.51 -29.94
C ILE A 27 8.83 4.92 -29.43
N GLU A 28 9.84 5.72 -29.17
CA GLU A 28 9.68 7.13 -28.76
C GLU A 28 8.99 7.95 -29.86
N GLN A 29 9.36 7.74 -31.12
CA GLN A 29 8.66 8.36 -32.24
C GLN A 29 7.19 7.93 -32.30
N PHE A 30 6.93 6.64 -32.17
CA PHE A 30 5.56 6.11 -32.16
C PHE A 30 4.74 6.64 -30.99
N MET A 31 5.32 6.75 -29.79
CA MET A 31 4.67 7.36 -28.63
C MET A 31 4.25 8.82 -28.92
N SER A 32 5.11 9.57 -29.60
CA SER A 32 4.80 10.95 -30.02
C SER A 32 3.63 11.00 -31.01
N GLU A 33 3.59 10.09 -31.96
CA GLU A 33 2.51 9.97 -32.96
C GLU A 33 1.15 9.69 -32.34
N ILE A 34 1.12 8.93 -31.23
CA ILE A 34 -0.11 8.65 -30.45
C ILE A 34 -0.37 9.65 -29.32
N HIS A 35 0.32 10.81 -29.34
CA HIS A 35 0.25 11.86 -28.32
C HIS A 35 0.65 11.43 -26.90
N CYS A 36 1.43 10.37 -26.76
CA CYS A 36 1.97 9.91 -25.49
C CYS A 36 3.33 10.58 -25.19
N ASN A 37 3.28 11.88 -24.89
CA ASN A 37 4.49 12.75 -24.82
C ASN A 37 5.24 12.68 -23.48
N LYS A 38 4.79 11.84 -22.52
CA LYS A 38 5.42 11.68 -21.21
C LYS A 38 5.56 10.21 -20.86
N ILE A 39 6.81 9.78 -20.67
CA ILE A 39 7.14 8.40 -20.30
C ILE A 39 6.92 8.14 -18.80
N LYS A 40 6.88 9.19 -17.97
CA LYS A 40 6.76 9.07 -16.52
C LYS A 40 5.76 10.05 -15.96
N ALA A 41 4.76 9.53 -15.25
CA ALA A 41 3.87 10.35 -14.46
C ALA A 41 4.60 10.99 -13.27
N GLY A 42 4.18 12.18 -12.85
CA GLY A 42 4.69 12.81 -11.64
C GLY A 42 4.41 11.95 -10.40
N SER A 43 5.35 11.92 -9.45
CA SER A 43 5.25 11.09 -8.23
C SER A 43 4.01 11.36 -7.36
N LYS A 44 3.33 12.49 -7.59
CA LYS A 44 2.09 12.89 -6.91
C LYS A 44 0.81 12.43 -7.64
N GLN A 45 0.94 11.79 -8.82
CA GLN A 45 -0.20 11.33 -9.62
C GLN A 45 -0.37 9.83 -9.47
N LYS A 46 -1.63 9.39 -9.40
CA LYS A 46 -2.01 7.97 -9.36
C LYS A 46 -2.45 7.42 -10.71
N LYS A 47 -2.81 8.28 -11.64
CA LYS A 47 -3.12 7.88 -13.02
C LYS A 47 -1.85 7.80 -13.85
N ASP A 48 -1.71 6.72 -14.58
CA ASP A 48 -0.60 6.48 -15.50
C ASP A 48 -0.97 6.82 -16.93
N ILE A 49 -2.26 6.63 -17.29
CA ILE A 49 -2.80 6.96 -18.60
C ILE A 49 -4.14 7.71 -18.47
N THR A 50 -4.42 8.58 -19.42
CA THR A 50 -5.69 9.30 -19.53
C THR A 50 -6.31 8.99 -20.88
N ILE A 51 -7.58 8.57 -20.88
CA ILE A 51 -8.33 8.20 -22.08
C ILE A 51 -9.60 9.06 -22.15
N VAL A 52 -9.85 9.66 -23.30
CA VAL A 52 -11.12 10.32 -23.60
C VAL A 52 -12.01 9.31 -24.31
N ILE A 53 -13.17 9.03 -23.74
CA ILE A 53 -14.14 8.10 -24.33
C ILE A 53 -15.27 8.92 -24.98
N HIS A 54 -15.55 8.65 -26.24
CA HIS A 54 -16.73 9.17 -26.90
C HIS A 54 -17.87 8.16 -26.81
N ASP A 55 -18.81 8.40 -25.91
CA ASP A 55 -19.99 7.56 -25.80
C ASP A 55 -21.04 8.02 -26.83
N LEU A 56 -21.14 7.28 -27.92
CA LEU A 56 -22.07 7.58 -29.00
C LEU A 56 -23.56 7.49 -28.62
N ARG A 57 -23.87 6.82 -27.49
CA ARG A 57 -25.27 6.66 -27.05
C ARG A 57 -25.73 7.84 -26.19
N THR A 58 -24.87 8.33 -25.32
CA THR A 58 -25.19 9.42 -24.40
C THR A 58 -24.69 10.78 -24.88
N GLY A 59 -23.81 10.80 -25.90
CA GLY A 59 -23.13 12.01 -26.36
C GLY A 59 -22.10 12.57 -25.37
N MET A 60 -21.81 11.85 -24.28
CA MET A 60 -20.83 12.26 -23.27
C MET A 60 -19.42 11.96 -23.74
N THR A 61 -18.47 12.82 -23.35
CA THR A 61 -17.04 12.63 -23.62
C THR A 61 -16.22 12.65 -22.33
N PRO A 62 -16.41 11.65 -21.43
CA PRO A 62 -15.69 11.61 -20.18
C PRO A 62 -14.19 11.39 -20.39
N THR A 63 -13.39 12.09 -19.58
CA THR A 63 -11.96 11.87 -19.49
C THR A 63 -11.69 10.95 -18.30
N LEU A 64 -11.19 9.75 -18.58
CA LEU A 64 -10.92 8.72 -17.58
C LEU A 64 -9.41 8.57 -17.34
N GLY A 65 -9.01 8.56 -16.09
CA GLY A 65 -7.65 8.21 -15.66
C GLY A 65 -7.58 6.73 -15.30
N PHE A 66 -6.52 6.04 -15.71
CA PHE A 66 -6.25 4.66 -15.33
C PHE A 66 -4.88 4.55 -14.66
N SER A 67 -4.77 3.68 -13.65
CA SER A 67 -3.48 3.25 -13.13
C SER A 67 -3.09 1.91 -13.75
N ILE A 68 -1.83 1.79 -14.15
CA ILE A 68 -1.29 0.57 -14.76
C ILE A 68 -0.55 -0.23 -13.68
N LYS A 69 -0.84 -1.52 -13.59
CA LYS A 69 -0.12 -2.49 -12.77
C LYS A 69 0.41 -3.59 -13.65
N SER A 70 1.72 -3.83 -13.58
CA SER A 70 2.38 -4.86 -14.36
C SER A 70 2.73 -6.06 -13.48
N GLN A 71 2.48 -7.26 -13.99
CA GLN A 71 2.98 -8.51 -13.45
C GLN A 71 4.32 -8.92 -14.11
N ILE A 72 4.79 -8.13 -15.09
CA ILE A 72 6.11 -8.32 -15.71
C ILE A 72 7.17 -7.87 -14.71
N GLY A 73 7.97 -8.80 -14.20
CA GLY A 73 8.96 -8.54 -13.17
C GLY A 73 8.46 -8.81 -11.75
N GLY A 74 8.87 -8.01 -10.76
CA GLY A 74 8.45 -8.18 -9.36
C GLY A 74 7.04 -7.66 -9.09
N ASN A 75 6.39 -8.18 -8.04
CA ASN A 75 5.04 -7.80 -7.66
C ASN A 75 4.91 -6.29 -7.43
N SER A 76 3.89 -5.69 -8.03
CA SER A 76 3.64 -4.25 -7.94
C SER A 76 3.33 -3.81 -6.51
N THR A 77 3.79 -2.61 -6.14
CA THR A 77 3.47 -2.00 -4.85
C THR A 77 2.20 -1.16 -4.99
N LEU A 78 1.28 -1.34 -4.04
CA LEU A 78 0.06 -0.56 -3.93
C LEU A 78 0.28 0.68 -3.05
N PHE A 79 0.90 0.48 -1.87
CA PHE A 79 1.24 1.53 -0.91
C PHE A 79 2.72 1.45 -0.57
N ASN A 80 3.48 2.46 -0.98
CA ASN A 80 4.92 2.47 -0.86
C ASN A 80 5.38 2.74 0.57
N ALA A 81 6.41 2.00 0.98
CA ALA A 81 7.14 2.28 2.22
C ALA A 81 7.86 3.64 2.16
N GLY A 82 7.89 4.33 3.27
CA GLY A 82 8.60 5.58 3.46
C GLY A 82 8.69 5.93 4.95
N LYS A 83 9.42 6.97 5.30
CA LYS A 83 9.39 7.48 6.69
C LYS A 83 7.99 7.99 7.06
N THR A 84 7.25 8.49 6.07
CA THR A 84 5.87 8.99 6.22
C THR A 84 4.85 7.90 6.55
N THR A 85 5.17 6.64 6.28
CA THR A 85 4.29 5.50 6.56
C THR A 85 4.68 4.72 7.81
N ASN A 86 5.49 5.33 8.69
CA ASN A 86 5.79 4.78 10.00
C ASN A 86 4.62 5.02 10.98
N PHE A 87 4.30 3.96 11.72
CA PHE A 87 3.38 3.97 12.86
C PHE A 87 4.18 3.90 14.14
N THR A 88 4.00 4.86 15.03
CA THR A 88 4.65 4.92 16.34
C THR A 88 3.72 4.34 17.40
N PHE A 89 4.26 3.42 18.19
CA PHE A 89 3.61 2.80 19.34
C PHE A 89 4.32 3.22 20.62
N THR A 90 3.57 3.54 21.66
CA THR A 90 4.09 3.58 23.02
C THR A 90 4.09 2.17 23.59
N ILE A 91 5.17 1.77 24.25
CA ILE A 91 5.27 0.48 24.91
C ILE A 91 4.97 0.67 26.39
N THR A 92 3.95 -0.04 26.86
CA THR A 92 3.47 -0.03 28.25
C THR A 92 3.51 -1.45 28.84
N GLY A 93 3.02 -1.66 30.05
CA GLY A 93 2.89 -2.98 30.69
C GLY A 93 4.15 -3.49 31.41
N HIS A 94 5.33 -2.99 31.04
CA HIS A 94 6.61 -3.30 31.71
C HIS A 94 7.49 -2.06 31.76
N ASN A 95 8.25 -1.92 32.86
CA ASN A 95 9.25 -0.86 33.01
C ASN A 95 10.60 -1.36 32.51
N PHE A 96 10.85 -1.18 31.21
CA PHE A 96 12.06 -1.61 30.55
C PHE A 96 13.30 -0.87 31.07
N THR A 97 14.29 -1.62 31.52
CA THR A 97 15.61 -1.10 31.86
C THR A 97 16.41 -0.78 30.60
N ASP A 98 17.42 0.10 30.71
CA ASP A 98 18.28 0.42 29.56
C ASP A 98 19.01 -0.83 29.03
N THR A 99 19.38 -1.76 29.91
CA THR A 99 20.00 -3.06 29.54
C THR A 99 19.03 -3.91 28.71
N GLU A 100 17.75 -4.00 29.08
CA GLU A 100 16.74 -4.74 28.30
C GLU A 100 16.49 -4.09 26.94
N ILE A 101 16.43 -2.75 26.89
CA ILE A 101 16.27 -1.99 25.65
C ILE A 101 17.45 -2.27 24.71
N GLU A 102 18.68 -2.24 25.23
CA GLU A 102 19.87 -2.50 24.45
C GLU A 102 19.94 -3.97 23.97
N ALA A 103 19.60 -4.92 24.83
CA ALA A 103 19.52 -6.33 24.48
C ALA A 103 18.50 -6.59 23.36
N ILE A 104 17.30 -5.98 23.43
CA ILE A 104 16.29 -6.10 22.39
C ILE A 104 16.76 -5.45 21.07
N ASN A 105 17.35 -4.26 21.14
CA ASN A 105 17.81 -3.53 19.97
C ASN A 105 19.00 -4.19 19.27
N SER A 106 19.80 -4.99 20.00
CA SER A 106 20.94 -5.75 19.47
C SER A 106 20.54 -7.01 18.70
N ILE A 107 19.27 -7.47 18.78
CA ILE A 107 18.79 -8.59 17.98
C ILE A 107 18.92 -8.23 16.49
N ASP A 108 19.73 -8.99 15.75
CA ASP A 108 20.02 -8.76 14.32
C ASP A 108 19.88 -10.04 13.48
N THR A 109 18.79 -10.75 13.69
CA THR A 109 18.39 -11.92 12.89
C THR A 109 17.79 -11.49 11.55
N SER A 110 17.60 -12.42 10.63
CA SER A 110 16.84 -12.19 9.36
C SER A 110 15.39 -11.74 9.63
N SER A 111 14.84 -12.09 10.82
CA SER A 111 13.49 -11.74 11.26
C SER A 111 13.50 -10.76 12.45
N LYS A 112 14.53 -9.93 12.57
CA LYS A 112 14.79 -9.06 13.72
C LYS A 112 13.59 -8.26 14.23
N ILE A 113 12.70 -7.76 13.35
CA ILE A 113 11.51 -7.01 13.77
C ILE A 113 10.57 -7.91 14.56
N ARG A 114 10.27 -9.10 14.03
CA ARG A 114 9.45 -10.11 14.69
C ARG A 114 10.06 -10.55 16.03
N ASP A 115 11.35 -10.82 16.04
CA ASP A 115 12.05 -11.31 17.22
C ASP A 115 12.10 -10.25 18.33
N ARG A 116 12.27 -8.97 17.98
CA ARG A 116 12.17 -7.84 18.93
C ARG A 116 10.77 -7.70 19.49
N ILE A 117 9.73 -7.75 18.65
CA ILE A 117 8.32 -7.67 19.09
C ILE A 117 8.01 -8.84 20.03
N ARG A 118 8.43 -10.06 19.68
CA ARG A 118 8.27 -11.23 20.54
C ARG A 118 8.92 -11.00 21.90
N LYS A 119 10.19 -10.54 21.92
CA LYS A 119 10.91 -10.28 23.17
C LYS A 119 10.26 -9.18 24.02
N ILE A 120 9.76 -8.12 23.41
CA ILE A 120 9.02 -7.07 24.13
C ILE A 120 7.77 -7.66 24.80
N LYS A 121 7.01 -8.50 24.09
CA LYS A 121 5.81 -9.15 24.63
C LYS A 121 6.11 -10.18 25.71
N GLU A 122 7.17 -10.98 25.56
CA GLU A 122 7.63 -11.93 26.58
C GLU A 122 7.96 -11.25 27.92
N LEU A 123 8.46 -10.01 27.85
CA LEU A 123 8.72 -9.19 29.04
C LEU A 123 7.47 -8.44 29.55
N GLY A 124 6.30 -8.68 28.98
CA GLY A 124 5.04 -8.04 29.37
C GLY A 124 4.77 -6.70 28.71
N GLY A 125 5.54 -6.33 27.68
CA GLY A 125 5.31 -5.09 26.94
C GLY A 125 4.06 -5.14 26.07
N VAL A 126 3.28 -4.06 26.11
CA VAL A 126 2.04 -3.86 25.35
C VAL A 126 2.23 -2.73 24.34
N PHE A 127 1.87 -2.98 23.09
CA PHE A 127 1.93 -2.00 22.00
C PHE A 127 0.64 -1.16 21.99
N CYS A 128 0.75 0.13 22.36
CA CYS A 128 -0.35 1.10 22.29
C CYS A 128 -0.09 2.06 21.13
N PHE A 129 -0.96 2.07 20.12
CA PHE A 129 -0.83 3.00 19.00
C PHE A 129 -0.84 4.45 19.50
N LYS A 130 0.16 5.24 19.11
CA LYS A 130 0.30 6.65 19.48
C LYS A 130 -0.10 7.56 18.32
N ALA A 131 0.57 7.42 17.19
CA ALA A 131 0.35 8.24 16.00
C ALA A 131 1.11 7.64 14.80
N MET A 132 0.81 8.11 13.60
CA MET A 132 1.73 7.99 12.47
C MET A 132 2.77 9.11 12.55
N ASP A 133 3.99 8.86 12.06
CA ASP A 133 5.09 9.84 12.11
C ASP A 133 4.81 11.08 11.25
N ASP A 134 4.02 10.92 10.19
CA ASP A 134 3.67 11.99 9.26
C ASP A 134 2.20 12.37 9.40
N ALA A 135 1.96 13.65 9.76
CA ALA A 135 0.62 14.17 9.97
C ALA A 135 -0.24 14.17 8.69
N ILE A 136 0.39 14.33 7.50
CA ILE A 136 -0.32 14.30 6.22
C ILE A 136 -0.84 12.89 5.98
N CYS A 137 0.02 11.89 6.15
CA CYS A 137 -0.36 10.49 5.99
C CYS A 137 -1.47 10.11 6.99
N GLN A 138 -1.33 10.50 8.24
CA GLN A 138 -2.36 10.24 9.26
C GLN A 138 -3.70 10.88 8.90
N ASN A 139 -3.70 12.13 8.46
CA ASN A 139 -4.92 12.84 8.08
C ASN A 139 -5.56 12.23 6.82
N ASN A 140 -4.76 11.74 5.85
CA ASN A 140 -5.28 10.99 4.71
C ASN A 140 -6.02 9.71 5.15
N PHE A 141 -5.49 9.00 6.15
CA PHE A 141 -6.14 7.82 6.74
C PHE A 141 -7.43 8.19 7.47
N ILE A 142 -7.40 9.24 8.28
CA ILE A 142 -8.58 9.75 9.02
C ILE A 142 -9.67 10.22 8.05
N LEU A 143 -9.30 10.81 6.91
CA LEU A 143 -10.25 11.20 5.88
C LEU A 143 -10.99 10.01 5.26
N ILE A 144 -10.32 8.86 5.15
CA ILE A 144 -10.96 7.61 4.69
C ILE A 144 -11.89 7.08 5.78
N ASP A 145 -11.38 6.97 7.01
CA ASP A 145 -12.14 6.56 8.20
C ASP A 145 -11.38 6.96 9.47
N SER A 146 -12.08 7.55 10.44
CA SER A 146 -11.47 8.06 11.68
C SER A 146 -10.72 7.00 12.50
N TRP A 147 -11.11 5.73 12.40
CA TRP A 147 -10.49 4.62 13.13
C TRP A 147 -9.46 3.85 12.29
N LEU A 148 -9.31 4.19 11.02
CA LEU A 148 -8.39 3.48 10.12
C LEU A 148 -6.92 3.49 10.60
N PRO A 149 -6.35 4.59 11.14
CA PRO A 149 -5.00 4.56 11.68
C PRO A 149 -4.82 3.48 12.76
N LEU A 150 -5.79 3.38 13.70
CA LEU A 150 -5.74 2.40 14.79
C LEU A 150 -5.94 0.96 14.28
N ILE A 151 -6.84 0.76 13.32
CA ILE A 151 -7.06 -0.55 12.68
C ILE A 151 -5.77 -1.03 12.00
N MET A 152 -5.16 -0.17 11.19
CA MET A 152 -3.92 -0.51 10.49
C MET A 152 -2.74 -0.70 11.44
N ALA A 153 -2.70 0.01 12.57
CA ALA A 153 -1.73 -0.20 13.63
C ALA A 153 -1.83 -1.62 14.22
N ASN A 154 -3.04 -2.10 14.54
CA ASN A 154 -3.25 -3.46 15.04
C ASN A 154 -2.87 -4.51 13.99
N ILE A 155 -3.26 -4.31 12.72
CA ILE A 155 -2.89 -5.19 11.61
C ILE A 155 -1.35 -5.23 11.45
N LEU A 156 -0.64 -4.11 11.59
CA LEU A 156 0.82 -4.06 11.53
C LEU A 156 1.48 -4.85 12.65
N VAL A 157 1.03 -4.71 13.88
CA VAL A 157 1.54 -5.48 15.03
C VAL A 157 1.34 -6.96 14.77
N GLU A 158 0.13 -7.36 14.34
CA GLU A 158 -0.18 -8.77 14.09
C GLU A 158 0.65 -9.33 12.93
N SER A 159 0.82 -8.60 11.84
CA SER A 159 1.64 -9.03 10.70
C SER A 159 3.11 -9.26 11.05
N ASN A 160 3.63 -8.58 12.06
CA ASN A 160 5.00 -8.75 12.54
C ASN A 160 5.12 -9.74 13.71
N ARG A 161 4.01 -10.24 14.20
CA ARG A 161 3.91 -11.24 15.27
C ARG A 161 3.74 -12.65 14.69
N GLY A 162 2.86 -12.79 13.70
CA GLY A 162 2.49 -14.06 13.07
C GLY A 162 3.32 -14.39 11.81
N ASP A 163 2.97 -15.50 11.19
CA ASP A 163 3.63 -16.00 9.98
C ASP A 163 2.95 -15.52 8.69
N THR A 164 1.70 -15.04 8.79
CA THR A 164 0.99 -14.52 7.61
C THR A 164 1.30 -13.05 7.36
N LYS A 165 1.37 -12.70 6.08
CA LYS A 165 1.41 -11.32 5.58
C LYS A 165 0.18 -10.99 4.75
N ASP A 166 -0.70 -11.95 4.56
CA ASP A 166 -1.95 -11.80 3.83
C ASP A 166 -2.84 -10.75 4.49
N LEU A 167 -3.17 -9.66 3.78
CA LEU A 167 -3.90 -8.55 4.37
C LEU A 167 -5.33 -8.94 4.78
N LYS A 168 -5.99 -9.81 3.99
CA LYS A 168 -7.32 -10.33 4.32
C LYS A 168 -7.27 -11.14 5.61
N ALA A 169 -6.38 -12.14 5.69
CA ALA A 169 -6.25 -12.99 6.86
C ALA A 169 -5.89 -12.19 8.13
N LEU A 170 -5.00 -11.20 8.02
CA LEU A 170 -4.65 -10.29 9.11
C LEU A 170 -5.84 -9.45 9.57
N THR A 171 -6.65 -8.95 8.62
CA THR A 171 -7.84 -8.17 8.93
C THR A 171 -8.91 -9.02 9.63
N GLU A 172 -9.11 -10.25 9.17
CA GLU A 172 -10.04 -11.21 9.78
C GLU A 172 -9.61 -11.56 11.21
N HIS A 173 -8.32 -11.77 11.44
CA HIS A 173 -7.77 -12.01 12.78
C HIS A 173 -8.03 -10.82 13.72
N VAL A 174 -7.68 -9.59 13.30
CA VAL A 174 -7.95 -8.38 14.09
C VAL A 174 -9.45 -8.15 14.30
N SER A 175 -10.28 -8.50 13.31
CA SER A 175 -11.75 -8.46 13.46
C SER A 175 -12.26 -9.41 14.54
N THR A 176 -11.65 -10.59 14.66
CA THR A 176 -12.00 -11.57 15.71
C THR A 176 -11.61 -11.08 17.10
N GLU A 177 -10.42 -10.45 17.22
CA GLU A 177 -9.97 -9.83 18.48
C GLU A 177 -10.80 -8.59 18.85
N ASN A 178 -11.39 -7.92 17.86
CA ASN A 178 -12.25 -6.73 17.98
C ASN A 178 -11.72 -5.63 18.92
N PRO A 179 -10.49 -5.13 18.71
CA PRO A 179 -9.85 -4.16 19.62
C PRO A 179 -10.57 -2.81 19.73
N LEU A 180 -11.50 -2.53 18.83
CA LEU A 180 -12.32 -1.32 18.83
C LEU A 180 -13.70 -1.52 19.50
N ASN A 181 -13.97 -2.72 20.00
CA ASN A 181 -15.23 -3.08 20.65
C ASN A 181 -16.47 -2.74 19.82
N TYR A 182 -16.43 -2.97 18.50
CA TYR A 182 -17.62 -2.82 17.67
C TYR A 182 -18.70 -3.82 18.09
N ASP A 183 -19.96 -3.38 18.03
CA ASP A 183 -21.09 -4.29 18.19
C ASP A 183 -21.16 -5.24 16.97
N THR A 184 -20.98 -6.53 17.23
CA THR A 184 -21.00 -7.57 16.21
C THR A 184 -22.34 -8.31 16.11
N THR A 185 -23.35 -7.87 16.85
CA THR A 185 -24.68 -8.50 16.90
C THR A 185 -25.33 -8.62 15.52
N TYR A 186 -25.13 -7.64 14.65
CA TYR A 186 -25.75 -7.57 13.33
C TYR A 186 -24.85 -8.07 12.19
N ASN A 187 -23.74 -8.74 12.50
CA ASN A 187 -22.81 -9.33 11.53
C ASN A 187 -22.23 -8.34 10.48
N GLN A 188 -22.01 -7.10 10.88
CA GLN A 188 -21.38 -6.11 10.02
C GLN A 188 -19.85 -6.29 9.99
N HIS A 189 -19.25 -6.23 8.82
CA HIS A 189 -17.82 -6.44 8.62
C HIS A 189 -17.02 -5.12 8.75
N PHE A 190 -17.03 -4.49 9.94
CA PHE A 190 -16.44 -3.18 10.18
C PHE A 190 -14.98 -3.07 9.72
N TYR A 191 -14.14 -4.00 10.15
CA TYR A 191 -12.70 -3.98 9.84
C TYR A 191 -12.44 -4.18 8.35
N ALA A 192 -13.05 -5.20 7.75
CA ALA A 192 -12.90 -5.49 6.32
C ALA A 192 -13.37 -4.33 5.46
N HIS A 193 -14.51 -3.71 5.78
CA HIS A 193 -15.03 -2.55 5.03
C HIS A 193 -14.05 -1.38 5.06
N LYS A 194 -13.49 -1.04 6.22
CA LYS A 194 -12.55 0.09 6.37
C LYS A 194 -11.22 -0.19 5.67
N VAL A 195 -10.70 -1.43 5.74
CA VAL A 195 -9.49 -1.83 5.02
C VAL A 195 -9.71 -1.83 3.51
N LYS A 196 -10.86 -2.30 3.00
CA LYS A 196 -11.22 -2.20 1.59
C LYS A 196 -11.26 -0.76 1.10
N ASN A 197 -11.88 0.15 1.86
CA ASN A 197 -11.89 1.58 1.55
C ASN A 197 -10.48 2.17 1.49
N PHE A 198 -9.59 1.79 2.39
CA PHE A 198 -8.19 2.17 2.35
C PHE A 198 -7.49 1.68 1.07
N LEU A 199 -7.70 0.43 0.70
CA LEU A 199 -7.10 -0.15 -0.51
C LEU A 199 -7.58 0.59 -1.77
N VAL A 200 -8.88 0.87 -1.87
CA VAL A 200 -9.44 1.63 -2.99
C VAL A 200 -8.91 3.06 -3.04
N ALA A 201 -8.91 3.76 -1.91
CA ALA A 201 -8.38 5.13 -1.85
C ALA A 201 -6.91 5.17 -2.28
N THR A 202 -6.11 4.21 -1.80
CA THR A 202 -4.69 4.07 -2.16
C THR A 202 -4.52 3.71 -3.65
N ALA A 203 -5.36 2.81 -4.15
CA ALA A 203 -5.31 2.39 -5.54
C ALA A 203 -5.56 3.55 -6.50
N LEU A 204 -6.54 4.39 -6.19
CA LEU A 204 -7.14 5.29 -7.16
C LEU A 204 -6.78 6.77 -6.96
N GLY A 205 -6.29 7.17 -5.79
CA GLY A 205 -6.07 8.59 -5.54
C GLY A 205 -5.06 8.94 -4.46
N MET A 206 -5.10 8.28 -3.32
CA MET A 206 -4.32 8.66 -2.15
C MET A 206 -2.85 8.30 -2.28
N VAL A 207 -1.99 9.28 -2.01
CA VAL A 207 -0.53 9.14 -1.90
C VAL A 207 -0.11 9.53 -0.48
N PRO A 208 0.72 8.74 0.23
CA PRO A 208 0.98 8.94 1.66
C PRO A 208 1.56 10.31 2.01
N HIS A 209 2.43 10.86 1.18
CA HIS A 209 3.18 12.10 1.46
C HIS A 209 2.56 13.38 0.86
N THR A 210 1.33 13.31 0.36
CA THR A 210 0.64 14.45 -0.25
C THR A 210 -0.76 14.55 0.35
N PRO A 211 -1.21 15.75 0.79
CA PRO A 211 -2.58 15.94 1.25
C PRO A 211 -3.57 15.46 0.19
N TRP A 212 -4.45 14.56 0.58
CA TRP A 212 -5.49 14.01 -0.28
C TRP A 212 -6.84 14.57 0.13
N ASN A 213 -7.64 14.97 -0.85
CA ASN A 213 -8.96 15.58 -0.65
C ASN A 213 -10.13 14.64 -0.95
N GLY A 214 -9.88 13.33 -1.04
CA GLY A 214 -10.90 12.33 -1.37
C GLY A 214 -11.12 12.12 -2.88
N THR A 215 -10.38 12.83 -3.75
CA THR A 215 -10.55 12.70 -5.19
C THR A 215 -9.81 11.49 -5.76
N TYR A 216 -10.50 10.69 -6.53
CA TYR A 216 -9.93 9.56 -7.27
C TYR A 216 -9.41 10.01 -8.64
N GLN A 217 -8.08 10.03 -8.80
CA GLN A 217 -7.44 10.43 -10.06
C GLN A 217 -7.48 9.32 -11.11
N ALA A 218 -7.36 8.05 -10.67
CA ALA A 218 -7.51 6.88 -11.53
C ALA A 218 -8.98 6.45 -11.60
N ASN A 219 -9.85 7.40 -11.94
CA ASN A 219 -11.31 7.24 -11.96
C ASN A 219 -11.84 6.29 -13.05
N GLY A 220 -11.02 5.91 -14.03
CA GLY A 220 -11.31 4.87 -15.01
C GLY A 220 -11.09 3.46 -14.50
N GLY A 221 -10.21 3.29 -13.50
CA GLY A 221 -9.88 1.99 -12.91
C GLY A 221 -8.42 1.59 -13.06
N TYR A 222 -8.20 0.27 -13.08
CA TYR A 222 -6.89 -0.36 -13.23
C TYR A 222 -6.75 -1.08 -14.56
N LEU A 223 -5.60 -0.92 -15.19
CA LEU A 223 -5.11 -1.77 -16.27
C LEU A 223 -4.04 -2.69 -15.71
N VAL A 224 -4.31 -3.99 -15.70
CA VAL A 224 -3.35 -5.00 -15.23
C VAL A 224 -2.72 -5.66 -16.43
N VAL A 225 -1.41 -5.46 -16.61
CA VAL A 225 -0.62 -6.14 -17.65
C VAL A 225 -0.11 -7.45 -17.05
N LYS A 226 -0.59 -8.57 -17.56
CA LYS A 226 -0.18 -9.91 -17.14
C LYS A 226 1.23 -10.25 -17.64
N ALA A 227 1.80 -11.32 -17.09
CA ALA A 227 3.11 -11.82 -17.50
C ALA A 227 3.16 -12.29 -18.97
N ASP A 228 2.05 -12.76 -19.51
CA ASP A 228 1.89 -13.15 -20.92
C ASP A 228 1.62 -11.99 -21.88
N GLY A 229 1.53 -10.76 -21.36
CA GLY A 229 1.24 -9.56 -22.14
C GLY A 229 -0.23 -9.22 -22.29
N ASP A 230 -1.14 -10.10 -21.85
CA ASP A 230 -2.57 -9.78 -21.81
C ASP A 230 -2.86 -8.60 -20.86
N VAL A 231 -3.88 -7.82 -21.20
CA VAL A 231 -4.32 -6.68 -20.40
C VAL A 231 -5.73 -6.88 -19.89
N LEU A 232 -5.87 -6.87 -18.56
CA LEU A 232 -7.17 -6.84 -17.90
C LEU A 232 -7.51 -5.41 -17.51
N CYS A 233 -8.73 -4.99 -17.82
CA CYS A 233 -9.26 -3.70 -17.39
C CYS A 233 -10.28 -3.91 -16.28
N TYR A 234 -9.94 -3.49 -15.05
CA TYR A 234 -10.88 -3.40 -13.94
C TYR A 234 -11.53 -2.03 -13.97
N HIS A 235 -12.74 -1.96 -14.50
CA HIS A 235 -13.51 -0.73 -14.57
C HIS A 235 -14.38 -0.54 -13.32
N PHE A 236 -14.72 0.70 -12.99
CA PHE A 236 -15.55 1.05 -11.82
C PHE A 236 -17.00 0.57 -11.85
N TYR A 237 -17.48 -0.02 -12.92
CA TYR A 237 -18.84 -0.56 -12.94
C TYR A 237 -19.13 -1.57 -11.83
N ASP A 238 -18.10 -2.33 -11.44
CA ASP A 238 -18.20 -3.28 -10.34
C ASP A 238 -17.20 -2.92 -9.25
N ARG A 239 -17.59 -1.93 -8.45
CA ARG A 239 -16.79 -1.48 -7.32
C ARG A 239 -16.57 -2.60 -6.30
N ASN A 240 -17.58 -3.43 -6.06
CA ASN A 240 -17.46 -4.50 -5.08
C ASN A 240 -16.43 -5.55 -5.52
N LEU A 241 -16.44 -5.96 -6.79
CA LEU A 241 -15.42 -6.87 -7.32
C LEU A 241 -14.03 -6.26 -7.27
N PHE A 242 -13.88 -4.98 -7.52
CA PHE A 242 -12.59 -4.30 -7.41
C PHE A 242 -12.08 -4.24 -5.97
N GLU A 243 -12.95 -3.93 -5.01
CA GLU A 243 -12.65 -3.94 -3.59
C GLU A 243 -12.22 -5.34 -3.12
N ASP A 244 -12.97 -6.37 -3.52
CA ASP A 244 -12.67 -7.76 -3.21
C ASP A 244 -11.37 -8.23 -3.86
N TYR A 245 -11.13 -7.85 -5.10
CA TYR A 245 -9.86 -8.14 -5.78
C TYR A 245 -8.67 -7.56 -5.00
N LEU A 246 -8.70 -6.28 -4.66
CA LEU A 246 -7.63 -5.65 -3.88
C LEU A 246 -7.43 -6.33 -2.53
N TYR A 247 -8.52 -6.60 -1.83
CA TYR A 247 -8.50 -7.21 -0.50
C TYR A 247 -7.96 -8.64 -0.50
N CYS A 248 -8.32 -9.44 -1.51
CA CYS A 248 -7.88 -10.82 -1.64
C CYS A 248 -6.47 -10.97 -2.22
N ASN A 249 -5.98 -9.97 -2.96
CA ASN A 249 -4.71 -10.06 -3.71
C ASN A 249 -3.60 -9.15 -3.15
N THR A 250 -3.75 -8.62 -1.94
CA THR A 250 -2.72 -7.79 -1.31
C THR A 250 -2.14 -8.42 -0.04
N LYS A 251 -0.91 -8.07 0.24
CA LYS A 251 -0.17 -8.48 1.43
C LYS A 251 0.62 -7.30 2.01
N LEU A 252 0.93 -7.39 3.30
CA LEU A 252 1.93 -6.51 3.90
C LEU A 252 3.33 -7.03 3.59
N GLU A 253 4.27 -6.11 3.40
CA GLU A 253 5.68 -6.45 3.23
C GLU A 253 6.52 -5.66 4.23
N THR A 254 7.57 -6.30 4.75
CA THR A 254 8.50 -5.64 5.67
C THR A 254 9.52 -4.89 4.85
N ALA A 255 9.46 -3.56 4.91
CA ALA A 255 10.42 -2.68 4.26
C ALA A 255 11.80 -2.71 4.95
N SER A 256 12.80 -2.04 4.36
CA SER A 256 14.12 -1.88 4.98
C SER A 256 14.04 -1.02 6.24
N SER A 257 14.24 -1.63 7.39
CA SER A 257 14.17 -0.95 8.70
C SER A 257 15.26 0.12 8.87
N SER A 258 16.45 -0.10 8.34
CA SER A 258 17.55 0.87 8.38
C SER A 258 17.24 2.08 7.51
N ARG A 259 16.68 1.88 6.31
CA ARG A 259 16.35 2.96 5.37
C ARG A 259 15.24 3.87 5.90
N TYR A 260 14.25 3.30 6.58
CA TYR A 260 13.06 4.06 7.01
C TYR A 260 12.98 4.30 8.51
N GLY A 261 14.00 3.87 9.28
CA GLY A 261 14.17 4.22 10.68
C GLY A 261 13.11 3.63 11.61
N PHE A 262 12.83 2.33 11.51
CA PHE A 262 11.85 1.63 12.36
C PHE A 262 12.40 0.32 12.94
N GLY A 263 11.66 -0.29 13.86
CA GLY A 263 11.96 -1.62 14.40
C GLY A 263 12.98 -1.62 15.54
N LYS A 264 13.17 -0.49 16.22
CA LYS A 264 13.97 -0.37 17.45
C LYS A 264 13.18 0.32 18.55
N LEU A 265 13.45 -0.05 19.81
CA LEU A 265 13.00 0.68 20.99
C LEU A 265 13.78 1.99 21.12
N TYR A 266 13.09 3.06 21.45
CA TYR A 266 13.69 4.36 21.75
C TYR A 266 12.82 5.14 22.74
N LYS A 267 13.40 6.09 23.45
CA LYS A 267 12.66 7.02 24.31
C LYS A 267 12.33 8.30 23.53
N ASP A 268 11.08 8.73 23.58
CA ASP A 268 10.64 10.01 22.99
C ASP A 268 11.06 11.20 23.88
N GLU A 269 10.75 12.41 23.43
CA GLU A 269 11.06 13.66 24.15
C GLU A 269 10.43 13.75 25.55
N THR A 270 9.40 12.96 25.81
CA THR A 270 8.72 12.85 27.11
C THR A 270 9.18 11.62 27.89
N ASN A 271 10.33 11.01 27.52
CA ASN A 271 10.93 9.82 28.13
C ASN A 271 10.02 8.57 28.09
N ARG A 272 9.02 8.51 27.22
CA ARG A 272 8.18 7.33 27.01
C ARG A 272 8.86 6.38 26.06
N LEU A 273 8.84 5.09 26.40
CA LEU A 273 9.38 4.05 25.51
C LEU A 273 8.49 3.86 24.30
N CYS A 274 9.07 3.95 23.13
CA CYS A 274 8.38 3.87 21.86
C CYS A 274 9.02 2.83 20.93
N PHE A 275 8.20 2.33 19.99
CA PHE A 275 8.63 1.44 18.92
C PHE A 275 7.91 1.84 17.62
N LYS A 276 8.61 1.74 16.48
CA LYS A 276 8.03 2.07 15.18
C LYS A 276 7.88 0.84 14.30
N LEU A 277 6.78 0.78 13.55
CA LEU A 277 6.56 -0.15 12.46
C LEU A 277 6.25 0.61 11.18
N ASN A 278 6.60 0.05 10.04
CA ASN A 278 6.40 0.67 8.73
C ASN A 278 5.34 -0.06 7.94
N LEU A 279 4.43 0.68 7.32
CA LEU A 279 3.40 0.13 6.45
C LEU A 279 3.83 0.15 4.99
N GLN A 280 3.84 -1.03 4.39
CA GLN A 280 3.96 -1.25 2.95
C GLN A 280 2.93 -2.30 2.52
N VAL A 281 2.17 -2.00 1.45
CA VAL A 281 1.22 -2.94 0.85
C VAL A 281 1.63 -3.25 -0.58
N ARG A 282 1.72 -4.54 -0.91
CA ARG A 282 2.02 -5.03 -2.25
C ARG A 282 0.97 -6.04 -2.71
N PHE A 283 0.90 -6.24 -4.01
CA PHE A 283 0.19 -7.39 -4.55
C PHE A 283 0.93 -8.71 -4.20
N LYS A 284 0.18 -9.81 -4.14
CA LYS A 284 0.70 -11.18 -3.90
C LYS A 284 1.43 -11.69 -5.10
#